data_c58174eb3712e3b8a8c8695541edf88d
#
_entry.id   c58174eb3712e3b8a8c8695541edf88d
#
_cell.length_a   1.000
_cell.length_b   1.000
_cell.length_c   1.000
_cell.angle_alpha   90.00
_cell.angle_beta   90.00
_cell.angle_gamma   90.00
#
_symmetry.space_group_name_H-M   'P 1'
#
loop_
_entity.id
_entity.type
_entity.pdbx_description
1 polymer ?
#
loop_
_entity_poly.entity_id
_entity_poly.type
_entity_poly.pdbx_seq_one_letter_code
_entity_poly.pdbx_strand_id
1 'polypeptide(L)'
;MSLVNSCSLDQGFEAPRRYLAAAAILIGVLMAALDSSIVNVALPSIANALRVDSASGIWITNGYQVASAATMLICASLGSRIGEKRFYTAGMALFTLSSLGCSLAPTFGVLVTMRILQGVSYAVMISVGLGLYRVIFPPRALGTIFGLNALAFAVGTAIGPALGGFIISSLSWPWLFYINILPGGAAIVFSLISLGEDNEKEQGFDGAGAVSSAAALGLMVVAVDQIGRWESLTLIYCAAASVALFAFFIIVQTRAKHPLLPLDIFRSRQYTLAVISSSSLFIAQGMALVGLPFVLQHTYHYSVLESAFIFTPWPVAVAFCAPVAGRLSNRFNPTQISTVGVVIFCLGLGSLALLPGAATVNDFLWRTAVCGVGYGLFLPPNNKEMFANVSANRTVTASGVLSTARTTGLSIGAALVAMVVALLNGLTGPGGAQFAVYVFGFACAIAAISSIASTLRLHR
;
A
#
# COMPACT_ATOMS: atom_id res chain seq x y z
N MET A 1 26.43 -32.29 -7.32
CA MET A 1 26.40 -30.90 -7.82
C MET A 1 25.26 -30.06 -7.27
N SER A 2 24.36 -30.59 -6.41
CA SER A 2 23.17 -29.90 -5.85
C SER A 2 23.35 -29.27 -4.46
N LEU A 3 24.42 -29.53 -3.75
CA LEU A 3 24.68 -29.01 -2.40
C LEU A 3 25.41 -27.66 -2.39
N VAL A 4 26.02 -27.23 -3.49
CA VAL A 4 26.74 -25.95 -3.56
C VAL A 4 25.80 -24.78 -3.80
N ASN A 5 24.65 -24.99 -4.45
CA ASN A 5 23.68 -23.91 -4.73
C ASN A 5 22.72 -23.57 -3.58
N SER A 6 22.51 -24.48 -2.62
CA SER A 6 21.67 -24.18 -1.46
C SER A 6 22.37 -23.30 -0.41
N CYS A 7 23.69 -23.37 -0.32
CA CYS A 7 24.48 -22.59 0.62
C CYS A 7 24.58 -21.09 0.25
N SER A 8 24.43 -20.74 -1.04
CA SER A 8 24.52 -19.34 -1.50
C SER A 8 23.27 -18.50 -1.27
N LEU A 9 22.09 -19.13 -1.22
CA LEU A 9 20.81 -18.43 -0.95
C LEU A 9 20.67 -17.99 0.52
N ASP A 10 21.31 -18.70 1.44
CA ASP A 10 21.29 -18.36 2.87
C ASP A 10 22.21 -17.19 3.25
N GLN A 11 23.10 -16.76 2.39
CA GLN A 11 24.06 -15.69 2.67
C GLN A 11 23.63 -14.31 2.12
N GLY A 12 22.70 -14.26 1.14
CA GLY A 12 22.33 -13.02 0.43
C GLY A 12 23.51 -12.44 -0.38
N PHE A 13 23.39 -11.20 -0.79
CA PHE A 13 24.47 -10.51 -1.52
C PHE A 13 25.59 -10.08 -0.56
N GLU A 14 26.83 -10.01 -1.10
CA GLU A 14 27.97 -9.45 -0.37
C GLU A 14 27.86 -7.91 -0.24
N ALA A 15 28.49 -7.35 0.78
CA ALA A 15 28.70 -5.91 0.89
C ALA A 15 29.82 -5.48 -0.09
N PRO A 16 29.77 -4.29 -0.74
CA PRO A 16 28.75 -3.22 -0.62
C PRO A 16 27.50 -3.41 -1.51
N ARG A 17 27.50 -4.40 -2.41
CA ARG A 17 26.44 -4.67 -3.37
C ARG A 17 25.06 -4.80 -2.73
N ARG A 18 24.98 -5.46 -1.57
CA ARG A 18 23.75 -5.59 -0.76
C ARG A 18 23.13 -4.26 -0.40
N TYR A 19 23.94 -3.30 0.04
CA TYR A 19 23.46 -1.99 0.48
C TYR A 19 23.00 -1.12 -0.68
N LEU A 20 23.66 -1.19 -1.83
CA LEU A 20 23.25 -0.50 -3.05
C LEU A 20 21.91 -1.03 -3.58
N ALA A 21 21.73 -2.36 -3.58
CA ALA A 21 20.47 -3.00 -3.98
C ALA A 21 19.34 -2.59 -3.03
N ALA A 22 19.58 -2.59 -1.72
CA ALA A 22 18.61 -2.12 -0.74
C ALA A 22 18.28 -0.64 -0.91
N ALA A 23 19.27 0.21 -1.14
CA ALA A 23 19.07 1.64 -1.37
C ALA A 23 18.21 1.89 -2.61
N ALA A 24 18.42 1.16 -3.71
CA ALA A 24 17.58 1.27 -4.90
C ALA A 24 16.10 1.01 -4.59
N ILE A 25 15.81 -0.04 -3.80
CA ILE A 25 14.42 -0.40 -3.46
C ILE A 25 13.83 0.60 -2.46
N LEU A 26 14.59 1.01 -1.44
CA LEU A 26 14.14 1.97 -0.43
C LEU A 26 13.86 3.36 -1.02
N ILE A 27 14.70 3.82 -1.97
CA ILE A 27 14.46 5.06 -2.72
C ILE A 27 13.17 4.94 -3.52
N GLY A 28 12.93 3.82 -4.20
CA GLY A 28 11.70 3.58 -4.95
C GLY A 28 10.44 3.63 -4.07
N VAL A 29 10.50 3.02 -2.88
CA VAL A 29 9.39 3.06 -1.90
C VAL A 29 9.16 4.49 -1.38
N LEU A 30 10.22 5.21 -1.05
CA LEU A 30 10.15 6.59 -0.59
C LEU A 30 9.54 7.50 -1.67
N MET A 31 10.03 7.40 -2.92
CA MET A 31 9.53 8.16 -4.06
C MET A 31 8.03 7.91 -4.29
N ALA A 32 7.61 6.64 -4.31
CA ALA A 32 6.23 6.28 -4.52
C ALA A 32 5.30 6.81 -3.40
N ALA A 33 5.76 6.75 -2.15
CA ALA A 33 5.02 7.27 -1.01
C ALA A 33 4.92 8.80 -1.02
N LEU A 34 6.03 9.48 -1.36
CA LEU A 34 6.06 10.94 -1.54
C LEU A 34 5.13 11.37 -2.67
N ASP A 35 5.25 10.75 -3.86
CA ASP A 35 4.47 11.09 -5.06
C ASP A 35 2.96 11.01 -4.78
N SER A 36 2.49 9.91 -4.18
CA SER A 36 1.07 9.76 -3.87
C SER A 36 0.56 10.78 -2.83
N SER A 37 1.41 11.17 -1.87
CA SER A 37 1.05 12.08 -0.80
C SER A 37 1.09 13.56 -1.23
N ILE A 38 2.12 13.95 -2.00
CA ILE A 38 2.31 15.31 -2.52
C ILE A 38 1.19 15.73 -3.46
N VAL A 39 0.83 14.86 -4.42
CA VAL A 39 -0.17 15.19 -5.46
C VAL A 39 -1.55 15.45 -4.85
N ASN A 40 -1.92 14.74 -3.78
CA ASN A 40 -3.20 14.94 -3.11
C ASN A 40 -3.39 16.37 -2.57
N VAL A 41 -2.33 16.96 -2.03
CA VAL A 41 -2.37 18.35 -1.52
C VAL A 41 -2.40 19.37 -2.65
N ALA A 42 -1.72 19.07 -3.74
CA ALA A 42 -1.57 19.98 -4.89
C ALA A 42 -2.73 19.92 -5.88
N LEU A 43 -3.66 18.96 -5.73
CA LEU A 43 -4.72 18.69 -6.69
C LEU A 43 -5.53 19.93 -7.12
N PRO A 44 -6.00 20.80 -6.18
CA PRO A 44 -6.72 22.01 -6.56
C PRO A 44 -5.87 22.98 -7.40
N SER A 45 -4.60 23.12 -7.07
CA SER A 45 -3.67 24.02 -7.78
C SER A 45 -3.40 23.52 -9.20
N ILE A 46 -3.23 22.19 -9.37
CA ILE A 46 -3.03 21.57 -10.68
C ILE A 46 -4.30 21.71 -11.54
N ALA A 47 -5.49 21.44 -10.97
CA ALA A 47 -6.77 21.56 -11.66
C ALA A 47 -7.01 22.99 -12.15
N ASN A 48 -6.75 23.99 -11.31
CA ASN A 48 -6.84 25.40 -11.66
C ASN A 48 -5.86 25.80 -12.77
N ALA A 49 -4.60 25.34 -12.68
CA ALA A 49 -3.57 25.64 -13.70
C ALA A 49 -3.91 25.05 -15.07
N LEU A 50 -4.51 23.85 -15.09
CA LEU A 50 -4.95 23.17 -16.32
C LEU A 50 -6.38 23.53 -16.75
N ARG A 51 -7.04 24.46 -16.03
CA ARG A 51 -8.40 24.96 -16.32
C ARG A 51 -9.44 23.83 -16.41
N VAL A 52 -9.38 22.88 -15.50
CA VAL A 52 -10.36 21.79 -15.37
C VAL A 52 -11.11 21.94 -14.04
N ASP A 53 -12.36 21.45 -14.02
CA ASP A 53 -13.16 21.42 -12.82
C ASP A 53 -12.58 20.44 -11.77
N SER A 54 -12.90 20.67 -10.50
CA SER A 54 -12.37 19.86 -9.40
C SER A 54 -12.75 18.38 -9.51
N ALA A 55 -13.91 18.06 -10.08
CA ALA A 55 -14.36 16.68 -10.27
C ALA A 55 -13.48 15.94 -11.31
N SER A 56 -13.17 16.60 -12.42
CA SER A 56 -12.21 16.07 -13.41
C SER A 56 -10.79 15.98 -12.84
N GLY A 57 -10.36 16.99 -12.06
CA GLY A 57 -9.03 17.04 -11.46
C GLY A 57 -8.69 15.80 -10.63
N ILE A 58 -9.66 15.18 -9.99
CA ILE A 58 -9.47 13.96 -9.19
C ILE A 58 -8.90 12.79 -10.02
N TRP A 59 -9.15 12.74 -11.33
CA TRP A 59 -8.58 11.70 -12.19
C TRP A 59 -7.05 11.70 -12.26
N ILE A 60 -6.39 12.79 -11.87
CA ILE A 60 -4.93 12.84 -11.71
C ILE A 60 -4.46 11.82 -10.65
N THR A 61 -5.20 11.66 -9.57
CA THR A 61 -4.91 10.68 -8.51
C THR A 61 -5.52 9.32 -8.82
N ASN A 62 -6.77 9.31 -9.29
CA ASN A 62 -7.51 8.07 -9.55
C ASN A 62 -6.91 7.25 -10.69
N GLY A 63 -6.47 7.90 -11.77
CA GLY A 63 -5.79 7.22 -12.86
C GLY A 63 -4.57 6.41 -12.39
N TYR A 64 -3.78 6.99 -11.50
CA TYR A 64 -2.66 6.31 -10.86
C TYR A 64 -3.11 5.13 -9.99
N GLN A 65 -4.11 5.33 -9.12
CA GLN A 65 -4.58 4.30 -8.18
C GLN A 65 -5.25 3.13 -8.89
N VAL A 66 -6.14 3.39 -9.84
CA VAL A 66 -6.82 2.37 -10.65
C VAL A 66 -5.80 1.56 -11.44
N ALA A 67 -4.87 2.22 -12.14
CA ALA A 67 -3.84 1.55 -12.92
C ALA A 67 -2.94 0.68 -12.05
N SER A 68 -2.54 1.18 -10.87
CA SER A 68 -1.71 0.41 -9.94
C SER A 68 -2.44 -0.83 -9.41
N ALA A 69 -3.69 -0.68 -8.98
CA ALA A 69 -4.49 -1.80 -8.47
C ALA A 69 -4.75 -2.86 -9.55
N ALA A 70 -5.18 -2.43 -10.73
CA ALA A 70 -5.52 -3.31 -11.85
C ALA A 70 -4.31 -4.14 -12.33
N THR A 71 -3.10 -3.58 -12.28
CA THR A 71 -1.90 -4.24 -12.82
C THR A 71 -1.05 -4.96 -11.77
N MET A 72 -1.35 -4.84 -10.48
CA MET A 72 -0.52 -5.37 -9.39
C MET A 72 -0.24 -6.88 -9.51
N LEU A 73 -1.28 -7.71 -9.69
CA LEU A 73 -1.13 -9.17 -9.84
C LEU A 73 -0.46 -9.54 -11.17
N ILE A 74 -0.76 -8.81 -12.23
CA ILE A 74 -0.13 -8.99 -13.54
C ILE A 74 1.36 -8.74 -13.43
N CYS A 75 1.77 -7.64 -12.81
CA CYS A 75 3.16 -7.27 -12.62
C CYS A 75 3.92 -8.29 -11.76
N ALA A 76 3.29 -8.83 -10.71
CA ALA A 76 3.88 -9.91 -9.92
C ALA A 76 4.17 -11.15 -10.78
N SER A 77 3.22 -11.56 -11.63
CA SER A 77 3.39 -12.71 -12.52
C SER A 77 4.40 -12.42 -13.64
N LEU A 78 4.43 -11.24 -14.21
CA LEU A 78 5.41 -10.85 -15.23
C LEU A 78 6.82 -10.77 -14.64
N GLY A 79 6.96 -10.30 -13.40
CA GLY A 79 8.25 -10.21 -12.72
C GLY A 79 8.96 -11.55 -12.59
N SER A 80 8.24 -12.63 -12.27
CA SER A 80 8.80 -13.98 -12.20
C SER A 80 9.21 -14.55 -13.57
N ARG A 81 8.68 -14.00 -14.67
CA ARG A 81 8.92 -14.49 -16.06
C ARG A 81 9.98 -13.71 -16.80
N ILE A 82 9.94 -12.38 -16.69
CA ILE A 82 10.91 -11.49 -17.35
C ILE A 82 12.25 -11.51 -16.58
N GLY A 83 12.17 -11.77 -15.28
CA GLY A 83 13.25 -11.65 -14.31
C GLY A 83 13.01 -10.49 -13.37
N GLU A 84 13.05 -10.79 -12.08
CA GLU A 84 12.66 -9.84 -11.01
C GLU A 84 13.48 -8.56 -11.01
N LYS A 85 14.79 -8.71 -11.24
CA LYS A 85 15.76 -7.61 -11.18
C LYS A 85 15.63 -6.68 -12.37
N ARG A 86 15.54 -7.24 -13.59
CA ARG A 86 15.32 -6.48 -14.83
C ARG A 86 13.96 -5.79 -14.80
N PHE A 87 12.94 -6.52 -14.34
CA PHE A 87 11.57 -6.01 -14.29
C PHE A 87 11.45 -4.85 -13.28
N TYR A 88 12.08 -4.97 -12.10
CA TYR A 88 12.16 -3.90 -11.11
C TYR A 88 12.85 -2.65 -11.68
N THR A 89 14.00 -2.83 -12.32
CA THR A 89 14.77 -1.73 -12.94
C THR A 89 13.97 -1.04 -14.05
N ALA A 90 13.27 -1.81 -14.89
CA ALA A 90 12.37 -1.27 -15.91
C ALA A 90 11.20 -0.49 -15.29
N GLY A 91 10.61 -1.00 -14.19
CA GLY A 91 9.58 -0.29 -13.42
C GLY A 91 10.07 1.05 -12.88
N MET A 92 11.28 1.08 -12.31
CA MET A 92 11.91 2.31 -11.81
C MET A 92 12.17 3.31 -12.94
N ALA A 93 12.66 2.85 -14.09
CA ALA A 93 12.88 3.69 -15.26
C ALA A 93 11.55 4.25 -15.79
N LEU A 94 10.51 3.41 -15.90
CA LEU A 94 9.17 3.85 -16.32
C LEU A 94 8.56 4.86 -15.33
N PHE A 95 8.75 4.67 -14.01
CA PHE A 95 8.29 5.61 -12.99
C PHE A 95 8.96 6.97 -13.15
N THR A 96 10.28 6.99 -13.34
CA THR A 96 11.06 8.21 -13.50
C THR A 96 10.69 8.93 -14.81
N LEU A 97 10.55 8.19 -15.91
CA LEU A 97 10.16 8.75 -17.21
C LEU A 97 8.72 9.27 -17.19
N SER A 98 7.79 8.55 -16.58
CA SER A 98 6.40 9.02 -16.45
C SER A 98 6.30 10.23 -15.50
N SER A 99 7.15 10.33 -14.46
CA SER A 99 7.26 11.55 -13.66
C SER A 99 7.75 12.75 -14.49
N LEU A 100 8.75 12.54 -15.34
CA LEU A 100 9.18 13.56 -16.30
C LEU A 100 8.04 13.94 -17.25
N GLY A 101 7.30 12.94 -17.77
CA GLY A 101 6.13 13.18 -18.62
C GLY A 101 5.01 13.97 -17.91
N CYS A 102 4.77 13.70 -16.63
CA CYS A 102 3.85 14.49 -15.79
C CYS A 102 4.30 15.94 -15.65
N SER A 103 5.60 16.18 -15.40
CA SER A 103 6.14 17.52 -15.23
C SER A 103 6.11 18.36 -16.51
N LEU A 104 6.17 17.71 -17.67
CA LEU A 104 6.12 18.34 -18.99
C LEU A 104 4.73 18.34 -19.63
N ALA A 105 3.69 17.88 -18.92
CA ALA A 105 2.36 17.70 -19.48
C ALA A 105 1.71 19.05 -19.87
N PRO A 106 1.42 19.28 -21.16
CA PRO A 106 0.81 20.53 -21.62
C PRO A 106 -0.70 20.58 -21.43
N THR A 107 -1.34 19.42 -21.23
CA THR A 107 -2.79 19.29 -21.11
C THR A 107 -3.16 18.29 -20.01
N PHE A 108 -4.38 18.43 -19.48
CA PHE A 108 -4.94 17.51 -18.50
C PHE A 108 -4.91 16.04 -18.97
N GLY A 109 -5.30 15.77 -20.23
CA GLY A 109 -5.31 14.41 -20.78
C GLY A 109 -3.92 13.76 -20.80
N VAL A 110 -2.88 14.53 -21.17
CA VAL A 110 -1.49 14.05 -21.12
C VAL A 110 -1.07 13.76 -19.68
N LEU A 111 -1.40 14.65 -18.74
CA LEU A 111 -1.08 14.44 -17.32
C LEU A 111 -1.72 13.15 -16.79
N VAL A 112 -3.01 12.95 -17.03
CA VAL A 112 -3.72 11.72 -16.60
C VAL A 112 -3.12 10.47 -17.23
N THR A 113 -2.77 10.52 -18.52
CA THR A 113 -2.12 9.39 -19.21
C THR A 113 -0.76 9.05 -18.57
N MET A 114 0.06 10.06 -18.27
CA MET A 114 1.34 9.86 -17.60
C MET A 114 1.14 9.34 -16.16
N ARG A 115 0.10 9.77 -15.45
CA ARG A 115 -0.28 9.24 -14.13
C ARG A 115 -0.69 7.77 -14.19
N ILE A 116 -1.42 7.34 -15.22
CA ILE A 116 -1.75 5.92 -15.46
C ILE A 116 -0.47 5.12 -15.67
N LEU A 117 0.46 5.57 -16.51
CA LEU A 117 1.75 4.91 -16.72
C LEU A 117 2.58 4.85 -15.41
N GLN A 118 2.55 5.91 -14.63
CA GLN A 118 3.20 5.96 -13.32
C GLN A 118 2.55 4.98 -12.32
N GLY A 119 1.23 4.79 -12.36
CA GLY A 119 0.52 3.77 -11.58
C GLY A 119 0.93 2.33 -11.96
N VAL A 120 1.06 2.04 -13.25
CA VAL A 120 1.59 0.75 -13.73
C VAL A 120 3.02 0.53 -13.25
N SER A 121 3.89 1.53 -13.35
CA SER A 121 5.28 1.42 -12.90
C SER A 121 5.40 1.24 -11.39
N TYR A 122 4.54 1.89 -10.61
CA TYR A 122 4.40 1.64 -9.16
C TYR A 122 4.04 0.17 -8.88
N ALA A 123 3.07 -0.38 -9.62
CA ALA A 123 2.68 -1.78 -9.47
C ALA A 123 3.86 -2.72 -9.78
N VAL A 124 4.68 -2.44 -10.81
CA VAL A 124 5.91 -3.20 -11.09
C VAL A 124 6.87 -3.15 -9.89
N MET A 125 7.17 -1.95 -9.39
CA MET A 125 8.15 -1.77 -8.31
C MET A 125 7.72 -2.45 -7.02
N ILE A 126 6.47 -2.27 -6.61
CA ILE A 126 5.97 -2.78 -5.32
C ILE A 126 5.71 -4.28 -5.35
N SER A 127 5.18 -4.82 -6.47
CA SER A 127 4.90 -6.25 -6.59
C SER A 127 6.16 -7.12 -6.51
N VAL A 128 7.29 -6.61 -6.99
CA VAL A 128 8.57 -7.33 -7.02
C VAL A 128 9.49 -6.92 -5.87
N GLY A 129 9.47 -5.65 -5.47
CA GLY A 129 10.43 -5.06 -4.55
C GLY A 129 10.56 -5.77 -3.19
N LEU A 130 9.44 -6.13 -2.56
CA LEU A 130 9.47 -6.86 -1.29
C LEU A 130 10.06 -8.28 -1.44
N GLY A 131 9.81 -8.93 -2.59
CA GLY A 131 10.38 -10.23 -2.92
C GLY A 131 11.90 -10.18 -3.07
N LEU A 132 12.41 -9.13 -3.72
CA LEU A 132 13.85 -8.93 -3.93
C LEU A 132 14.64 -8.85 -2.62
N TYR A 133 14.07 -8.34 -1.54
CA TYR A 133 14.77 -8.32 -0.24
C TYR A 133 15.18 -9.72 0.22
N ARG A 134 14.40 -10.76 -0.09
CA ARG A 134 14.71 -12.14 0.27
C ARG A 134 15.91 -12.71 -0.52
N VAL A 135 16.13 -12.20 -1.72
CA VAL A 135 17.31 -12.56 -2.54
C VAL A 135 18.55 -11.78 -2.09
N ILE A 136 18.36 -10.51 -1.70
CA ILE A 136 19.44 -9.59 -1.33
C ILE A 136 19.96 -9.85 0.08
N PHE A 137 19.10 -10.18 1.03
CA PHE A 137 19.42 -10.30 2.45
C PHE A 137 19.30 -11.74 2.96
N PRO A 138 20.19 -12.14 3.89
CA PRO A 138 20.03 -13.41 4.59
C PRO A 138 18.76 -13.38 5.48
N PRO A 139 18.13 -14.54 5.77
CA PRO A 139 16.87 -14.62 6.53
C PRO A 139 16.92 -13.89 7.88
N ARG A 140 18.08 -13.89 8.55
CA ARG A 140 18.31 -13.19 9.83
C ARG A 140 18.22 -11.67 9.74
N ALA A 141 18.34 -11.07 8.55
CA ALA A 141 18.30 -9.61 8.35
C ALA A 141 16.98 -9.12 7.75
N LEU A 142 16.09 -10.03 7.32
CA LEU A 142 14.82 -9.68 6.65
C LEU A 142 13.92 -8.80 7.50
N GLY A 143 13.83 -9.05 8.81
CA GLY A 143 13.04 -8.22 9.70
C GLY A 143 13.53 -6.76 9.71
N THR A 144 14.85 -6.57 9.77
CA THR A 144 15.44 -5.22 9.75
C THR A 144 15.14 -4.49 8.45
N ILE A 145 15.30 -5.14 7.29
CA ILE A 145 15.05 -4.47 6.00
C ILE A 145 13.57 -4.19 5.78
N PHE A 146 12.66 -5.06 6.21
CA PHE A 146 11.23 -4.77 6.18
C PHE A 146 10.85 -3.60 7.10
N GLY A 147 11.54 -3.47 8.26
CA GLY A 147 11.40 -2.30 9.12
C GLY A 147 11.86 -1.01 8.45
N LEU A 148 13.00 -1.03 7.75
CA LEU A 148 13.50 0.11 6.97
C LEU A 148 12.59 0.45 5.79
N ASN A 149 12.00 -0.56 5.14
CA ASN A 149 11.00 -0.35 4.09
C ASN A 149 9.75 0.36 4.61
N ALA A 150 9.25 -0.05 5.78
CA ALA A 150 8.12 0.61 6.42
C ALA A 150 8.47 2.03 6.87
N LEU A 151 9.70 2.26 7.36
CA LEU A 151 10.22 3.60 7.65
C LEU A 151 10.24 4.48 6.40
N ALA A 152 10.80 4.01 5.29
CA ALA A 152 10.87 4.77 4.04
C ALA A 152 9.48 5.18 3.55
N PHE A 153 8.51 4.26 3.62
CA PHE A 153 7.11 4.55 3.29
C PHE A 153 6.50 5.58 4.25
N ALA A 154 6.69 5.44 5.56
CA ALA A 154 6.14 6.35 6.57
C ALA A 154 6.73 7.77 6.44
N VAL A 155 8.04 7.88 6.20
CA VAL A 155 8.72 9.16 5.96
C VAL A 155 8.18 9.84 4.71
N GLY A 156 8.02 9.09 3.60
CA GLY A 156 7.45 9.62 2.36
C GLY A 156 6.04 10.17 2.54
N THR A 157 5.18 9.42 3.23
CA THR A 157 3.79 9.85 3.48
C THR A 157 3.69 11.03 4.46
N ALA A 158 4.58 11.10 5.46
CA ALA A 158 4.58 12.17 6.45
C ALA A 158 5.11 13.51 5.89
N ILE A 159 6.18 13.46 5.09
CA ILE A 159 6.83 14.65 4.52
C ILE A 159 6.04 15.19 3.31
N GLY A 160 5.33 14.32 2.59
CA GLY A 160 4.66 14.68 1.33
C GLY A 160 3.80 15.92 1.40
N PRO A 161 2.85 16.07 2.34
CA PRO A 161 1.99 17.25 2.41
C PRO A 161 2.75 18.56 2.65
N ALA A 162 3.75 18.55 3.54
CA ALA A 162 4.55 19.72 3.84
C ALA A 162 5.43 20.13 2.64
N LEU A 163 6.06 19.14 1.98
CA LEU A 163 6.87 19.37 0.79
C LEU A 163 6.01 19.83 -0.40
N GLY A 164 4.82 19.24 -0.57
CA GLY A 164 3.86 19.64 -1.61
C GLY A 164 3.38 21.08 -1.42
N GLY A 165 3.01 21.44 -0.20
CA GLY A 165 2.63 22.82 0.15
C GLY A 165 3.76 23.81 -0.10
N PHE A 166 5.00 23.49 0.28
CA PHE A 166 6.18 24.30 0.02
C PHE A 166 6.43 24.49 -1.49
N ILE A 167 6.39 23.42 -2.26
CA ILE A 167 6.61 23.47 -3.73
C ILE A 167 5.54 24.34 -4.39
N ILE A 168 4.26 24.17 -4.05
CA ILE A 168 3.17 24.96 -4.64
C ILE A 168 3.25 26.43 -4.27
N SER A 169 3.69 26.76 -3.06
CA SER A 169 3.81 28.16 -2.60
C SER A 169 5.03 28.88 -3.17
N SER A 170 6.13 28.16 -3.45
CA SER A 170 7.42 28.74 -3.83
C SER A 170 7.79 28.54 -5.30
N LEU A 171 7.23 27.52 -5.93
CA LEU A 171 7.52 27.10 -7.30
C LEU A 171 6.20 26.86 -8.05
N SER A 172 6.26 26.11 -9.15
CA SER A 172 5.08 25.71 -9.93
C SER A 172 4.78 24.21 -9.76
N TRP A 173 3.52 23.80 -10.03
CA TRP A 173 3.08 22.40 -9.87
C TRP A 173 3.93 21.33 -10.59
N PRO A 174 4.57 21.57 -11.77
CA PRO A 174 5.43 20.57 -12.40
C PRO A 174 6.59 20.09 -11.52
N TRP A 175 7.06 20.92 -10.60
CA TRP A 175 8.14 20.56 -9.68
C TRP A 175 7.78 19.42 -8.72
N LEU A 176 6.48 19.19 -8.48
CA LEU A 176 6.00 18.05 -7.71
C LEU A 176 6.42 16.71 -8.32
N PHE A 177 6.60 16.69 -9.65
CA PHE A 177 7.03 15.50 -10.39
C PHE A 177 8.53 15.54 -10.70
N TYR A 178 9.11 16.71 -10.92
CA TYR A 178 10.56 16.86 -11.14
C TYR A 178 11.41 16.34 -9.99
N ILE A 179 10.94 16.43 -8.74
CA ILE A 179 11.67 15.93 -7.57
C ILE A 179 11.95 14.43 -7.63
N ASN A 180 11.19 13.66 -8.43
CA ASN A 180 11.39 12.22 -8.61
C ASN A 180 12.54 11.88 -9.57
N ILE A 181 12.99 12.83 -10.40
CA ILE A 181 13.95 12.56 -11.48
C ILE A 181 15.33 12.20 -10.92
N LEU A 182 15.84 13.01 -10.00
CA LEU A 182 17.17 12.81 -9.43
C LEU A 182 17.26 11.51 -8.60
N PRO A 183 16.39 11.28 -7.60
CA PRO A 183 16.41 10.03 -6.83
C PRO A 183 16.07 8.82 -7.70
N GLY A 184 15.18 8.95 -8.70
CA GLY A 184 14.87 7.89 -9.66
C GLY A 184 16.07 7.50 -10.50
N GLY A 185 16.82 8.49 -11.03
CA GLY A 185 18.06 8.24 -11.74
C GLY A 185 19.11 7.53 -10.86
N ALA A 186 19.27 7.96 -9.62
CA ALA A 186 20.18 7.30 -8.67
C ALA A 186 19.73 5.85 -8.40
N ALA A 187 18.44 5.61 -8.18
CA ALA A 187 17.90 4.27 -7.94
C ALA A 187 18.09 3.34 -9.15
N ILE A 188 17.93 3.86 -10.39
CA ILE A 188 18.21 3.10 -11.62
C ILE A 188 19.68 2.69 -11.68
N VAL A 189 20.60 3.63 -11.44
CA VAL A 189 22.05 3.35 -11.44
C VAL A 189 22.39 2.30 -10.37
N PHE A 190 21.89 2.47 -9.14
CA PHE A 190 22.12 1.49 -8.07
C PHE A 190 21.56 0.11 -8.43
N SER A 191 20.38 0.06 -9.04
CA SER A 191 19.73 -1.18 -9.48
C SER A 191 20.58 -1.88 -10.55
N LEU A 192 21.04 -1.16 -11.57
CA LEU A 192 21.86 -1.73 -12.66
C LEU A 192 23.18 -2.28 -12.15
N ILE A 193 23.84 -1.58 -11.21
CA ILE A 193 25.14 -2.01 -10.66
C ILE A 193 24.99 -3.18 -9.69
N SER A 194 23.93 -3.21 -8.89
CA SER A 194 23.86 -4.10 -7.72
C SER A 194 22.96 -5.33 -7.91
N LEU A 195 21.86 -5.25 -8.67
CA LEU A 195 20.93 -6.38 -8.75
C LEU A 195 21.46 -7.56 -9.59
N GLY A 196 22.29 -7.30 -10.61
CA GLY A 196 22.92 -8.33 -11.42
C GLY A 196 21.94 -9.08 -12.34
N GLU A 197 22.28 -10.32 -12.72
CA GLU A 197 21.48 -11.12 -13.63
C GLU A 197 20.33 -11.84 -12.92
N ASP A 198 19.27 -12.13 -13.68
CA ASP A 198 18.12 -12.90 -13.23
C ASP A 198 18.38 -14.40 -13.32
N ASN A 199 17.77 -15.16 -12.43
CA ASN A 199 17.72 -16.61 -12.48
C ASN A 199 16.77 -17.11 -13.57
N GLU A 200 16.65 -18.45 -13.72
CA GLU A 200 15.75 -19.10 -14.67
C GLU A 200 14.31 -18.53 -14.60
N LYS A 201 13.72 -18.39 -15.78
CA LYS A 201 12.43 -17.75 -15.99
C LYS A 201 11.31 -18.80 -16.04
N GLU A 202 10.19 -18.51 -15.40
CA GLU A 202 8.97 -19.29 -15.60
C GLU A 202 8.42 -19.07 -17.03
N GLN A 203 7.91 -20.14 -17.67
CA GLN A 203 7.29 -20.05 -19.01
C GLN A 203 5.77 -20.06 -18.91
N GLY A 204 5.13 -19.42 -19.90
CA GLY A 204 3.67 -19.36 -20.02
C GLY A 204 3.04 -18.16 -19.30
N PHE A 205 1.92 -17.63 -19.78
CA PHE A 205 1.20 -16.47 -19.22
C PHE A 205 -0.32 -16.69 -19.26
N ASP A 206 -0.98 -16.42 -18.15
CA ASP A 206 -2.43 -16.49 -18.05
C ASP A 206 -3.07 -15.16 -18.44
N GLY A 207 -3.33 -14.98 -19.73
CA GLY A 207 -3.98 -13.77 -20.24
C GLY A 207 -5.42 -13.58 -19.72
N ALA A 208 -6.16 -14.69 -19.55
CA ALA A 208 -7.55 -14.62 -19.05
C ALA A 208 -7.57 -14.18 -17.57
N GLY A 209 -6.67 -14.74 -16.76
CA GLY A 209 -6.48 -14.29 -15.38
C GLY A 209 -6.03 -12.84 -15.29
N ALA A 210 -5.15 -12.39 -16.20
CA ALA A 210 -4.68 -11.01 -16.25
C ALA A 210 -5.84 -10.03 -16.50
N VAL A 211 -6.64 -10.28 -17.53
CA VAL A 211 -7.77 -9.41 -17.88
C VAL A 211 -8.84 -9.42 -16.79
N SER A 212 -9.20 -10.60 -16.27
CA SER A 212 -10.24 -10.69 -15.23
C SER A 212 -9.81 -10.06 -13.91
N SER A 213 -8.56 -10.24 -13.47
CA SER A 213 -8.06 -9.58 -12.26
C SER A 213 -7.96 -8.07 -12.42
N ALA A 214 -7.47 -7.58 -13.57
CA ALA A 214 -7.38 -6.15 -13.86
C ALA A 214 -8.77 -5.50 -13.87
N ALA A 215 -9.73 -6.12 -14.54
CA ALA A 215 -11.10 -5.63 -14.59
C ALA A 215 -11.77 -5.64 -13.20
N ALA A 216 -11.60 -6.72 -12.42
CA ALA A 216 -12.16 -6.82 -11.08
C ALA A 216 -11.60 -5.75 -10.13
N LEU A 217 -10.27 -5.65 -10.04
CA LEU A 217 -9.61 -4.72 -9.14
C LEU A 217 -9.78 -3.27 -9.59
N GLY A 218 -9.65 -3.00 -10.91
CA GLY A 218 -9.86 -1.67 -11.47
C GLY A 218 -11.28 -1.17 -11.24
N LEU A 219 -12.30 -2.01 -11.53
CA LEU A 219 -13.70 -1.66 -11.31
C LEU A 219 -14.02 -1.45 -9.83
N MET A 220 -13.42 -2.25 -8.93
CA MET A 220 -13.58 -2.07 -7.49
C MET A 220 -13.07 -0.70 -7.04
N VAL A 221 -11.86 -0.31 -7.47
CA VAL A 221 -11.28 0.98 -7.09
C VAL A 221 -12.11 2.14 -7.65
N VAL A 222 -12.54 2.05 -8.92
CA VAL A 222 -13.43 3.06 -9.52
C VAL A 222 -14.75 3.16 -8.77
N ALA A 223 -15.40 2.02 -8.46
CA ALA A 223 -16.66 2.04 -7.73
C ALA A 223 -16.53 2.70 -6.35
N VAL A 224 -15.44 2.40 -5.63
CA VAL A 224 -15.15 3.01 -4.32
C VAL A 224 -14.95 4.53 -4.43
N ASP A 225 -14.19 4.96 -5.42
CA ASP A 225 -13.89 6.38 -5.62
C ASP A 225 -15.11 7.21 -6.01
N GLN A 226 -16.06 6.59 -6.70
CA GLN A 226 -17.28 7.25 -7.16
C GLN A 226 -18.44 7.22 -6.15
N ILE A 227 -18.20 6.70 -4.93
CA ILE A 227 -19.21 6.73 -3.87
C ILE A 227 -19.57 8.18 -3.54
N GLY A 228 -20.87 8.46 -3.50
CA GLY A 228 -21.41 9.82 -3.29
C GLY A 228 -21.49 10.71 -4.53
N ARG A 229 -20.97 10.24 -5.69
CA ARG A 229 -21.07 10.95 -6.99
C ARG A 229 -21.97 10.24 -7.99
N TRP A 230 -21.90 8.92 -8.02
CA TRP A 230 -22.77 8.11 -8.88
C TRP A 230 -24.04 7.72 -8.13
N GLU A 231 -25.08 7.44 -8.91
CA GLU A 231 -26.32 6.90 -8.36
C GLU A 231 -26.06 5.56 -7.66
N SER A 232 -26.73 5.33 -6.54
CA SER A 232 -26.56 4.14 -5.72
C SER A 232 -26.74 2.85 -6.50
N LEU A 233 -27.63 2.81 -7.49
CA LEU A 233 -27.88 1.65 -8.33
C LEU A 233 -26.68 1.33 -9.23
N THR A 234 -26.04 2.35 -9.82
CA THR A 234 -24.82 2.19 -10.63
C THR A 234 -23.67 1.65 -9.79
N LEU A 235 -23.51 2.16 -8.57
CA LEU A 235 -22.49 1.66 -7.63
C LEU A 235 -22.70 0.19 -7.25
N ILE A 236 -23.96 -0.21 -6.99
CA ILE A 236 -24.31 -1.60 -6.70
C ILE A 236 -23.98 -2.51 -7.90
N TYR A 237 -24.30 -2.10 -9.13
CA TYR A 237 -23.94 -2.88 -10.32
C TYR A 237 -22.42 -2.98 -10.51
N CYS A 238 -21.68 -1.91 -10.32
CA CYS A 238 -20.22 -1.93 -10.39
C CYS A 238 -19.60 -2.83 -9.32
N ALA A 239 -20.09 -2.77 -8.09
CA ALA A 239 -19.63 -3.63 -7.01
C ALA A 239 -19.95 -5.11 -7.29
N ALA A 240 -21.19 -5.43 -7.72
CA ALA A 240 -21.60 -6.77 -8.08
C ALA A 240 -20.78 -7.31 -9.26
N ALA A 241 -20.53 -6.50 -10.29
CA ALA A 241 -19.70 -6.86 -11.44
C ALA A 241 -18.25 -7.12 -11.01
N SER A 242 -17.69 -6.29 -10.12
CA SER A 242 -16.34 -6.51 -9.56
C SER A 242 -16.25 -7.84 -8.81
N VAL A 243 -17.23 -8.14 -7.95
CA VAL A 243 -17.28 -9.41 -7.21
C VAL A 243 -17.43 -10.61 -8.17
N ALA A 244 -18.29 -10.50 -9.19
CA ALA A 244 -18.47 -11.55 -10.20
C ALA A 244 -17.20 -11.79 -11.01
N LEU A 245 -16.50 -10.72 -11.41
CA LEU A 245 -15.22 -10.81 -12.12
C LEU A 245 -14.11 -11.40 -11.23
N PHE A 246 -14.11 -11.08 -9.94
CA PHE A 246 -13.16 -11.68 -9.00
C PHE A 246 -13.44 -13.16 -8.77
N ALA A 247 -14.72 -13.57 -8.65
CA ALA A 247 -15.10 -14.97 -8.59
C ALA A 247 -14.71 -15.72 -9.87
N PHE A 248 -14.94 -15.12 -11.05
CA PHE A 248 -14.49 -15.65 -12.32
C PHE A 248 -12.97 -15.78 -12.39
N PHE A 249 -12.24 -14.76 -11.94
CA PHE A 249 -10.78 -14.83 -11.82
C PHE A 249 -10.33 -16.04 -11.01
N ILE A 250 -10.90 -16.26 -9.81
CA ILE A 250 -10.56 -17.42 -8.98
C ILE A 250 -10.82 -18.75 -9.72
N ILE A 251 -11.97 -18.86 -10.43
CA ILE A 251 -12.29 -20.05 -11.23
C ILE A 251 -11.24 -20.26 -12.34
N VAL A 252 -10.84 -19.21 -13.02
CA VAL A 252 -9.77 -19.27 -14.04
C VAL A 252 -8.46 -19.74 -13.41
N GLN A 253 -8.08 -19.21 -12.23
CA GLN A 253 -6.84 -19.59 -11.55
C GLN A 253 -6.79 -21.07 -11.15
N THR A 254 -7.94 -21.70 -10.84
CA THR A 254 -7.99 -23.15 -10.53
C THR A 254 -7.75 -24.03 -11.75
N ARG A 255 -7.94 -23.51 -12.97
CA ARG A 255 -7.85 -24.25 -14.24
C ARG A 255 -6.63 -23.88 -15.08
N ALA A 256 -6.00 -22.75 -14.80
CA ALA A 256 -4.88 -22.25 -15.56
C ALA A 256 -3.64 -23.13 -15.40
N LYS A 257 -2.93 -23.43 -16.50
CA LYS A 257 -1.63 -24.15 -16.47
C LYS A 257 -0.52 -23.32 -15.80
N HIS A 258 -0.58 -22.01 -15.98
CA HIS A 258 0.38 -21.04 -15.45
C HIS A 258 -0.34 -19.90 -14.72
N PRO A 259 -0.98 -20.18 -13.56
CA PRO A 259 -1.81 -19.19 -12.89
C PRO A 259 -1.01 -17.95 -12.47
N LEU A 260 -1.66 -16.78 -12.51
CA LEU A 260 -1.11 -15.55 -11.94
C LEU A 260 -1.01 -15.63 -10.42
N LEU A 261 -2.01 -16.27 -9.82
CA LEU A 261 -2.12 -16.53 -8.39
C LEU A 261 -2.17 -18.04 -8.16
N PRO A 262 -1.02 -18.71 -7.98
CA PRO A 262 -1.03 -20.13 -7.66
C PRO A 262 -1.62 -20.35 -6.27
N LEU A 263 -2.83 -20.92 -6.24
CA LEU A 263 -3.61 -21.10 -5.01
C LEU A 263 -2.98 -22.10 -4.02
N ASP A 264 -1.96 -22.83 -4.46
CA ASP A 264 -1.17 -23.75 -3.63
C ASP A 264 -0.43 -23.05 -2.48
N ILE A 265 -0.07 -21.76 -2.65
CA ILE A 265 0.56 -20.98 -1.57
C ILE A 265 -0.35 -20.86 -0.33
N PHE A 266 -1.66 -20.89 -0.52
CA PHE A 266 -2.65 -20.82 0.57
C PHE A 266 -2.84 -22.16 1.31
N ARG A 267 -2.23 -23.26 0.87
CA ARG A 267 -2.18 -24.51 1.63
C ARG A 267 -1.40 -24.38 2.93
N SER A 268 -0.43 -23.46 2.98
CA SER A 268 0.25 -23.12 4.22
C SER A 268 -0.68 -22.34 5.13
N ARG A 269 -1.12 -22.97 6.25
CA ARG A 269 -1.96 -22.32 7.25
C ARG A 269 -1.33 -21.02 7.78
N GLN A 270 -0.01 -21.02 8.01
CA GLN A 270 0.73 -19.87 8.50
C GLN A 270 0.67 -18.70 7.51
N TYR A 271 0.91 -18.99 6.22
CA TYR A 271 0.83 -17.99 5.14
C TYR A 271 -0.60 -17.43 5.03
N THR A 272 -1.61 -18.29 4.98
CA THR A 272 -3.02 -17.89 4.82
C THR A 272 -3.48 -17.00 5.98
N LEU A 273 -3.16 -17.38 7.22
CA LEU A 273 -3.49 -16.56 8.39
C LEU A 273 -2.73 -15.23 8.39
N ALA A 274 -1.48 -15.20 7.87
CA ALA A 274 -0.72 -13.95 7.73
C ALA A 274 -1.35 -13.01 6.70
N VAL A 275 -1.85 -13.55 5.57
CA VAL A 275 -2.57 -12.78 4.55
C VAL A 275 -3.90 -12.26 5.08
N ILE A 276 -4.69 -13.09 5.77
CA ILE A 276 -5.96 -12.68 6.40
C ILE A 276 -5.71 -11.56 7.41
N SER A 277 -4.70 -11.73 8.27
CA SER A 277 -4.31 -10.71 9.25
C SER A 277 -3.92 -9.40 8.58
N SER A 278 -3.11 -9.45 7.51
CA SER A 278 -2.72 -8.26 6.74
C SER A 278 -3.91 -7.59 6.07
N SER A 279 -4.78 -8.37 5.40
CA SER A 279 -5.93 -7.83 4.68
C SER A 279 -6.90 -7.12 5.61
N SER A 280 -7.24 -7.74 6.74
CA SER A 280 -8.11 -7.15 7.76
C SER A 280 -7.51 -5.86 8.34
N LEU A 281 -6.20 -5.85 8.62
CA LEU A 281 -5.52 -4.66 9.12
C LEU A 281 -5.51 -3.54 8.08
N PHE A 282 -5.28 -3.84 6.79
CA PHE A 282 -5.31 -2.83 5.73
C PHE A 282 -6.72 -2.25 5.50
N ILE A 283 -7.77 -3.06 5.65
CA ILE A 283 -9.16 -2.56 5.61
C ILE A 283 -9.39 -1.58 6.79
N ALA A 284 -9.04 -1.98 8.00
CA ALA A 284 -9.18 -1.14 9.18
C ALA A 284 -8.34 0.15 9.08
N GLN A 285 -7.12 0.07 8.53
CA GLN A 285 -6.29 1.22 8.23
C GLN A 285 -6.95 2.14 7.20
N GLY A 286 -7.51 1.59 6.11
CA GLY A 286 -8.22 2.35 5.09
C GLY A 286 -9.41 3.13 5.67
N MET A 287 -10.19 2.49 6.55
CA MET A 287 -11.25 3.15 7.30
C MET A 287 -10.73 4.31 8.15
N ALA A 288 -9.62 4.12 8.85
CA ALA A 288 -9.05 5.16 9.70
C ALA A 288 -8.47 6.32 8.88
N LEU A 289 -7.78 6.03 7.77
CA LEU A 289 -7.19 7.04 6.88
C LEU A 289 -8.23 7.99 6.27
N VAL A 290 -9.41 7.47 5.92
CA VAL A 290 -10.50 8.25 5.34
C VAL A 290 -11.40 8.83 6.44
N GLY A 291 -11.72 8.03 7.45
CA GLY A 291 -12.64 8.39 8.51
C GLY A 291 -12.11 9.48 9.45
N LEU A 292 -10.80 9.46 9.76
CA LEU A 292 -10.24 10.42 10.71
C LEU A 292 -10.28 11.88 10.20
N PRO A 293 -9.81 12.19 8.97
CA PRO A 293 -9.96 13.53 8.42
C PRO A 293 -11.42 13.96 8.33
N PHE A 294 -12.32 13.03 7.98
CA PHE A 294 -13.75 13.32 7.91
C PHE A 294 -14.30 13.69 9.30
N VAL A 295 -14.00 12.95 10.35
CA VAL A 295 -14.39 13.25 11.75
C VAL A 295 -13.82 14.59 12.17
N LEU A 296 -12.54 14.86 11.93
CA LEU A 296 -11.88 16.10 12.32
C LEU A 296 -12.52 17.33 11.66
N GLN A 297 -12.81 17.27 10.36
CA GLN A 297 -13.32 18.42 9.61
C GLN A 297 -14.82 18.62 9.79
N HIS A 298 -15.62 17.56 9.76
CA HIS A 298 -17.09 17.68 9.80
C HIS A 298 -17.68 17.63 11.21
N THR A 299 -17.02 16.93 12.16
CA THR A 299 -17.52 16.82 13.53
C THR A 299 -16.92 17.86 14.46
N TYR A 300 -15.60 18.04 14.37
CA TYR A 300 -14.86 18.93 15.26
C TYR A 300 -14.47 20.25 14.60
N HIS A 301 -14.82 20.45 13.31
CA HIS A 301 -14.63 21.69 12.56
C HIS A 301 -13.16 22.15 12.45
N TYR A 302 -12.21 21.22 12.55
CA TYR A 302 -10.81 21.53 12.28
C TYR A 302 -10.59 21.82 10.79
N SER A 303 -9.71 22.75 10.50
CA SER A 303 -9.26 23.00 9.13
C SER A 303 -8.51 21.80 8.53
N VAL A 304 -8.36 21.77 7.21
CA VAL A 304 -7.58 20.71 6.51
C VAL A 304 -6.14 20.63 7.04
N LEU A 305 -5.53 21.80 7.30
CA LEU A 305 -4.16 21.89 7.82
C LEU A 305 -4.06 21.33 9.24
N GLU A 306 -4.95 21.72 10.14
CA GLU A 306 -5.00 21.19 11.51
C GLU A 306 -5.25 19.68 11.50
N SER A 307 -6.15 19.20 10.65
CA SER A 307 -6.40 17.76 10.49
C SER A 307 -5.15 17.00 10.05
N ALA A 308 -4.35 17.57 9.16
CA ALA A 308 -3.08 16.99 8.74
C ALA A 308 -2.05 16.93 9.89
N PHE A 309 -1.95 17.99 10.71
CA PHE A 309 -1.10 17.99 11.90
C PHE A 309 -1.54 16.96 12.94
N ILE A 310 -2.85 16.86 13.18
CA ILE A 310 -3.43 15.90 14.13
C ILE A 310 -3.18 14.46 13.67
N PHE A 311 -3.12 14.20 12.36
CA PHE A 311 -2.80 12.89 11.81
C PHE A 311 -1.30 12.55 11.85
N THR A 312 -0.42 13.53 11.88
CA THR A 312 1.05 13.37 11.81
C THR A 312 1.65 12.38 12.84
N PRO A 313 1.19 12.26 14.10
CA PRO A 313 1.73 11.28 15.04
C PRO A 313 1.65 9.82 14.57
N TRP A 314 0.68 9.47 13.72
CA TRP A 314 0.57 8.12 13.17
C TRP A 314 1.79 7.72 12.33
N PRO A 315 2.12 8.36 11.19
CA PRO A 315 3.30 7.99 10.41
C PRO A 315 4.61 8.19 11.18
N VAL A 316 4.69 9.16 12.09
CA VAL A 316 5.84 9.35 12.97
C VAL A 316 6.05 8.15 13.88
N ALA A 317 5.01 7.68 14.55
CA ALA A 317 5.08 6.48 15.38
C ALA A 317 5.47 5.24 14.57
N VAL A 318 4.93 5.07 13.36
CA VAL A 318 5.33 3.99 12.42
C VAL A 318 6.82 4.09 12.10
N ALA A 319 7.32 5.29 11.80
CA ALA A 319 8.73 5.51 11.44
C ALA A 319 9.70 5.09 12.55
N PHE A 320 9.34 5.27 13.82
CA PHE A 320 10.15 4.82 14.96
C PHE A 320 9.94 3.33 15.27
N CYS A 321 8.70 2.87 15.29
CA CYS A 321 8.37 1.51 15.75
C CYS A 321 8.72 0.43 14.72
N ALA A 322 8.57 0.70 13.41
CA ALA A 322 8.77 -0.33 12.40
C ALA A 322 10.24 -0.83 12.32
N PRO A 323 11.29 0.01 12.35
CA PRO A 323 12.67 -0.47 12.41
C PRO A 323 12.98 -1.24 13.69
N VAL A 324 12.40 -0.84 14.83
CA VAL A 324 12.55 -1.55 16.11
C VAL A 324 11.90 -2.92 16.04
N ALA A 325 10.64 -3.01 15.59
CA ALA A 325 9.92 -4.26 15.38
C ALA A 325 10.64 -5.19 14.40
N GLY A 326 11.18 -4.62 13.31
CA GLY A 326 11.97 -5.35 12.34
C GLY A 326 13.22 -6.00 12.96
N ARG A 327 13.99 -5.25 13.77
CA ARG A 327 15.15 -5.79 14.50
C ARG A 327 14.74 -6.83 15.54
N LEU A 328 13.68 -6.54 16.29
CA LEU A 328 13.17 -7.41 17.32
C LEU A 328 12.72 -8.76 16.74
N SER A 329 12.08 -8.77 15.57
CA SER A 329 11.65 -9.98 14.86
C SER A 329 12.81 -10.87 14.39
N ASN A 330 14.06 -10.37 14.40
CA ASN A 330 15.23 -11.18 14.11
C ASN A 330 15.71 -11.99 15.33
N ARG A 331 15.31 -11.59 16.55
CA ARG A 331 15.71 -12.24 17.80
C ARG A 331 14.57 -13.00 18.48
N PHE A 332 13.35 -12.51 18.33
CA PHE A 332 12.15 -13.06 18.95
C PHE A 332 11.17 -13.58 17.89
N ASN A 333 10.16 -14.31 18.32
CA ASN A 333 9.13 -14.86 17.43
C ASN A 333 8.36 -13.73 16.72
N PRO A 334 8.41 -13.65 15.39
CA PRO A 334 7.74 -12.59 14.63
C PRO A 334 6.22 -12.56 14.85
N THR A 335 5.58 -13.73 15.02
CA THR A 335 4.14 -13.83 15.27
C THR A 335 3.75 -13.17 16.58
N GLN A 336 4.53 -13.34 17.65
CA GLN A 336 4.24 -12.68 18.93
C GLN A 336 4.29 -11.18 18.82
N ILE A 337 5.32 -10.64 18.16
CA ILE A 337 5.48 -9.19 17.99
C ILE A 337 4.34 -8.63 17.13
N SER A 338 4.00 -9.29 16.02
CA SER A 338 2.89 -8.85 15.17
C SER A 338 1.54 -8.94 15.88
N THR A 339 1.31 -9.96 16.71
CA THR A 339 0.09 -10.09 17.52
C THR A 339 -0.04 -8.94 18.54
N VAL A 340 1.04 -8.61 19.24
CA VAL A 340 1.06 -7.45 20.14
C VAL A 340 0.80 -6.15 19.35
N GLY A 341 1.42 -6.01 18.17
CA GLY A 341 1.21 -4.85 17.30
C GLY A 341 -0.25 -4.67 16.90
N VAL A 342 -0.92 -5.73 16.44
CA VAL A 342 -2.33 -5.62 16.03
C VAL A 342 -3.27 -5.39 17.22
N VAL A 343 -2.98 -5.94 18.40
CA VAL A 343 -3.76 -5.65 19.61
C VAL A 343 -3.66 -4.16 19.98
N ILE A 344 -2.45 -3.59 19.96
CA ILE A 344 -2.24 -2.15 20.20
C ILE A 344 -2.99 -1.32 19.14
N PHE A 345 -2.98 -1.75 17.88
CA PHE A 345 -3.71 -1.09 16.80
C PHE A 345 -5.24 -1.11 17.05
N CYS A 346 -5.79 -2.25 17.45
CA CYS A 346 -7.19 -2.39 17.85
C CYS A 346 -7.55 -1.44 19.01
N LEU A 347 -6.70 -1.40 20.05
CA LEU A 347 -6.91 -0.49 21.20
C LEU A 347 -6.86 0.98 20.77
N GLY A 348 -5.96 1.34 19.86
CA GLY A 348 -5.91 2.67 19.26
C GLY A 348 -7.19 3.04 18.53
N LEU A 349 -7.69 2.17 17.65
CA LEU A 349 -8.96 2.37 16.92
C LEU A 349 -10.16 2.40 17.88
N GLY A 350 -10.21 1.49 18.86
CA GLY A 350 -11.23 1.49 19.91
C GLY A 350 -11.24 2.78 20.72
N SER A 351 -10.07 3.33 21.03
CA SER A 351 -9.97 4.62 21.71
C SER A 351 -10.47 5.79 20.84
N LEU A 352 -10.26 5.74 19.52
CA LEU A 352 -10.83 6.72 18.57
C LEU A 352 -12.36 6.58 18.45
N ALA A 353 -12.92 5.37 18.60
CA ALA A 353 -14.36 5.16 18.63
C ALA A 353 -15.00 5.77 19.90
N LEU A 354 -14.25 5.87 20.98
CA LEU A 354 -14.69 6.39 22.27
C LEU A 354 -14.29 7.87 22.48
N LEU A 355 -14.23 8.67 21.40
CA LEU A 355 -13.95 10.09 21.48
C LEU A 355 -15.07 10.83 22.23
N PRO A 356 -14.73 11.69 23.20
CA PRO A 356 -15.73 12.55 23.86
C PRO A 356 -16.29 13.59 22.89
N GLY A 357 -17.52 14.07 23.11
CA GLY A 357 -18.13 15.07 22.25
C GLY A 357 -17.36 16.40 22.18
N ALA A 358 -16.56 16.72 23.19
CA ALA A 358 -15.68 17.88 23.24
C ALA A 358 -14.20 17.43 23.28
N ALA A 359 -13.77 16.63 22.30
CA ALA A 359 -12.39 16.16 22.23
C ALA A 359 -11.43 17.31 21.89
N THR A 360 -10.30 17.33 22.59
CA THR A 360 -9.21 18.28 22.36
C THR A 360 -8.22 17.73 21.34
N VAL A 361 -7.35 18.58 20.78
CA VAL A 361 -6.25 18.13 19.89
C VAL A 361 -5.40 17.02 20.53
N ASN A 362 -5.09 17.15 21.83
CA ASN A 362 -4.33 16.14 22.56
C ASN A 362 -5.02 14.77 22.60
N ASP A 363 -6.36 14.75 22.64
CA ASP A 363 -7.15 13.51 22.60
C ASP A 363 -6.93 12.74 21.31
N PHE A 364 -6.72 13.42 20.20
CA PHE A 364 -6.41 12.79 18.90
C PHE A 364 -4.94 12.40 18.79
N LEU A 365 -4.01 13.27 19.20
CA LEU A 365 -2.57 13.06 19.04
C LEU A 365 -2.10 11.73 19.64
N TRP A 366 -2.44 11.43 20.88
CA TRP A 366 -2.01 10.19 21.52
C TRP A 366 -2.72 8.95 20.92
N ARG A 367 -4.01 9.06 20.53
CA ARG A 367 -4.76 7.95 19.92
C ARG A 367 -4.22 7.60 18.54
N THR A 368 -3.91 8.59 17.72
CA THR A 368 -3.27 8.38 16.42
C THR A 368 -1.86 7.83 16.56
N ALA A 369 -1.10 8.29 17.57
CA ALA A 369 0.20 7.73 17.89
C ALA A 369 0.11 6.24 18.28
N VAL A 370 -0.85 5.84 19.13
CA VAL A 370 -1.09 4.44 19.50
C VAL A 370 -1.42 3.58 18.28
N CYS A 371 -2.26 4.07 17.37
CA CYS A 371 -2.52 3.39 16.10
C CYS A 371 -1.23 3.20 15.28
N GLY A 372 -0.40 4.25 15.21
CA GLY A 372 0.89 4.20 14.51
C GLY A 372 1.87 3.20 15.14
N VAL A 373 1.96 3.16 16.47
CA VAL A 373 2.77 2.17 17.20
C VAL A 373 2.31 0.75 16.86
N GLY A 374 1.00 0.48 16.96
CA GLY A 374 0.44 -0.84 16.66
C GLY A 374 0.73 -1.28 15.22
N TYR A 375 0.50 -0.40 14.25
CA TYR A 375 0.78 -0.66 12.83
C TYR A 375 2.27 -0.91 12.57
N GLY A 376 3.14 -0.08 13.15
CA GLY A 376 4.60 -0.21 13.01
C GLY A 376 5.15 -1.49 13.63
N LEU A 377 4.58 -1.95 14.75
CA LEU A 377 4.95 -3.23 15.38
C LEU A 377 4.43 -4.45 14.60
N PHE A 378 3.30 -4.31 13.87
CA PHE A 378 2.72 -5.41 13.12
C PHE A 378 3.44 -5.69 11.80
N LEU A 379 3.63 -4.67 10.96
CA LEU A 379 3.93 -4.85 9.54
C LEU A 379 5.25 -5.59 9.26
N PRO A 380 6.43 -5.20 9.81
CA PRO A 380 7.69 -5.85 9.47
C PRO A 380 7.78 -7.32 9.93
N PRO A 381 7.37 -7.68 11.17
CA PRO A 381 7.38 -9.08 11.61
C PRO A 381 6.41 -9.95 10.81
N ASN A 382 5.21 -9.46 10.51
CA ASN A 382 4.22 -10.19 9.73
C ASN A 382 4.70 -10.44 8.29
N ASN A 383 5.32 -9.45 7.65
CA ASN A 383 5.91 -9.62 6.34
C ASN A 383 7.04 -10.67 6.38
N LYS A 384 7.93 -10.60 7.37
CA LYS A 384 9.00 -11.58 7.54
C LYS A 384 8.46 -13.01 7.63
N GLU A 385 7.45 -13.22 8.47
CA GLU A 385 6.82 -14.53 8.65
C GLU A 385 6.12 -15.01 7.38
N MET A 386 5.38 -14.13 6.72
CA MET A 386 4.70 -14.42 5.46
C MET A 386 5.68 -14.93 4.41
N PHE A 387 6.81 -14.24 4.21
CA PHE A 387 7.84 -14.66 3.25
C PHE A 387 8.62 -15.89 3.70
N ALA A 388 8.77 -16.15 5.00
CA ALA A 388 9.44 -17.34 5.52
C ALA A 388 8.64 -18.64 5.24
N ASN A 389 7.31 -18.54 5.13
CA ASN A 389 6.41 -19.66 4.90
C ASN A 389 6.09 -19.93 3.41
N VAL A 390 6.85 -19.34 2.50
CA VAL A 390 6.71 -19.50 1.05
C VAL A 390 8.05 -19.98 0.47
N SER A 391 7.99 -20.87 -0.51
CA SER A 391 9.19 -21.33 -1.24
C SER A 391 9.87 -20.18 -1.99
N ALA A 392 11.16 -20.28 -2.23
CA ALA A 392 11.94 -19.20 -2.86
C ALA A 392 11.42 -18.80 -4.24
N ASN A 393 10.97 -19.76 -5.04
CA ASN A 393 10.39 -19.53 -6.37
C ASN A 393 8.98 -18.87 -6.35
N ARG A 394 8.31 -18.79 -5.19
CA ARG A 394 6.99 -18.16 -5.02
C ARG A 394 7.06 -16.79 -4.31
N THR A 395 8.25 -16.29 -4.06
CA THR A 395 8.44 -15.05 -3.27
C THR A 395 7.82 -13.82 -3.94
N VAL A 396 7.96 -13.68 -5.26
CA VAL A 396 7.36 -12.57 -6.02
C VAL A 396 5.84 -12.65 -6.01
N THR A 397 5.30 -13.84 -6.18
CA THR A 397 3.84 -14.05 -6.07
C THR A 397 3.34 -13.65 -4.69
N ALA A 398 4.03 -14.04 -3.62
CA ALA A 398 3.68 -13.64 -2.25
C ALA A 398 3.75 -12.11 -2.06
N SER A 399 4.74 -11.45 -2.66
CA SER A 399 4.85 -9.98 -2.69
C SER A 399 3.66 -9.34 -3.41
N GLY A 400 3.28 -9.88 -4.57
CA GLY A 400 2.11 -9.43 -5.32
C GLY A 400 0.80 -9.59 -4.54
N VAL A 401 0.61 -10.73 -3.87
CA VAL A 401 -0.55 -10.97 -3.00
C VAL A 401 -0.62 -9.95 -1.86
N LEU A 402 0.49 -9.70 -1.18
CA LEU A 402 0.53 -8.72 -0.09
C LEU A 402 0.23 -7.30 -0.58
N SER A 403 0.80 -6.92 -1.70
CA SER A 403 0.61 -5.60 -2.30
C SER A 403 -0.82 -5.41 -2.78
N THR A 404 -1.42 -6.44 -3.39
CA THR A 404 -2.83 -6.45 -3.78
C THR A 404 -3.73 -6.37 -2.54
N ALA A 405 -3.49 -7.19 -1.52
CA ALA A 405 -4.23 -7.16 -0.27
C ALA A 405 -4.19 -5.77 0.41
N ARG A 406 -3.04 -5.08 0.32
CA ARG A 406 -2.92 -3.71 0.81
C ARG A 406 -3.77 -2.73 0.02
N THR A 407 -3.64 -2.72 -1.30
CA THR A 407 -4.37 -1.77 -2.15
C THR A 407 -5.87 -1.99 -2.07
N THR A 408 -6.32 -3.25 -2.19
CA THR A 408 -7.74 -3.61 -2.09
C THR A 408 -8.29 -3.39 -0.68
N GLY A 409 -7.51 -3.69 0.35
CA GLY A 409 -7.89 -3.47 1.74
C GLY A 409 -8.13 -1.99 2.04
N LEU A 410 -7.22 -1.11 1.62
CA LEU A 410 -7.38 0.34 1.78
C LEU A 410 -8.62 0.85 1.03
N SER A 411 -8.86 0.36 -0.19
CA SER A 411 -10.03 0.73 -1.00
C SER A 411 -11.35 0.25 -0.35
N ILE A 412 -11.41 -1.00 0.12
CA ILE A 412 -12.58 -1.53 0.83
C ILE A 412 -12.82 -0.72 2.11
N GLY A 413 -11.77 -0.36 2.86
CA GLY A 413 -11.87 0.48 4.05
C GLY A 413 -12.48 1.85 3.74
N ALA A 414 -12.05 2.50 2.67
CA ALA A 414 -12.62 3.76 2.20
C ALA A 414 -14.11 3.62 1.82
N ALA A 415 -14.48 2.54 1.12
CA ALA A 415 -15.86 2.22 0.76
C ALA A 415 -16.77 2.05 1.99
N LEU A 416 -16.27 1.36 3.01
CA LEU A 416 -17.02 1.15 4.25
C LEU A 416 -17.28 2.47 4.98
N VAL A 417 -16.32 3.39 4.99
CA VAL A 417 -16.53 4.74 5.55
C VAL A 417 -17.63 5.49 4.78
N ALA A 418 -17.54 5.48 3.45
CA ALA A 418 -18.54 6.16 2.62
C ALA A 418 -19.95 5.53 2.79
N MET A 419 -20.03 4.21 2.97
CA MET A 419 -21.30 3.54 3.29
C MET A 419 -21.84 3.99 4.66
N VAL A 420 -21.00 4.12 5.69
CA VAL A 420 -21.41 4.61 7.01
C VAL A 420 -21.92 6.05 6.90
N VAL A 421 -21.23 6.92 6.14
CA VAL A 421 -21.67 8.29 5.87
C VAL A 421 -23.07 8.31 5.23
N ALA A 422 -23.26 7.51 4.19
CA ALA A 422 -24.54 7.44 3.47
C ALA A 422 -25.70 6.96 4.37
N LEU A 423 -25.46 5.95 5.20
CA LEU A 423 -26.45 5.41 6.14
C LEU A 423 -26.84 6.43 7.22
N LEU A 424 -25.85 7.15 7.77
CA LEU A 424 -26.10 8.14 8.82
C LEU A 424 -26.78 9.39 8.30
N ASN A 425 -26.44 9.87 7.11
CA ASN A 425 -27.13 11.00 6.48
C ASN A 425 -28.62 10.71 6.18
N GLY A 426 -28.98 9.42 6.03
CA GLY A 426 -30.35 8.98 5.86
C GLY A 426 -31.16 8.81 7.17
N LEU A 427 -30.48 8.71 8.33
CA LEU A 427 -31.13 8.34 9.61
C LEU A 427 -31.20 9.48 10.63
N THR A 428 -30.27 10.41 10.65
CA THR A 428 -30.24 11.50 11.65
C THR A 428 -29.49 12.74 11.14
N GLY A 429 -29.86 13.91 11.60
CA GLY A 429 -29.02 15.11 11.49
C GLY A 429 -27.65 14.92 12.20
N PRO A 430 -26.78 15.94 12.19
CA PRO A 430 -25.32 15.78 12.40
C PRO A 430 -24.92 15.30 13.79
N GLY A 431 -25.04 14.01 14.04
CA GLY A 431 -24.50 13.33 15.23
C GLY A 431 -23.03 12.96 15.04
N GLY A 432 -22.13 13.95 15.04
CA GLY A 432 -20.71 13.73 14.72
C GLY A 432 -20.01 12.72 15.63
N ALA A 433 -20.34 12.65 16.91
CA ALA A 433 -19.80 11.65 17.83
C ALA A 433 -20.23 10.22 17.45
N GLN A 434 -21.47 10.04 16.99
CA GLN A 434 -21.96 8.74 16.52
C GLN A 434 -21.22 8.27 15.27
N PHE A 435 -20.87 9.18 14.36
CA PHE A 435 -20.08 8.84 13.19
C PHE A 435 -18.70 8.26 13.55
N ALA A 436 -18.00 8.88 14.51
CA ALA A 436 -16.71 8.36 15.00
C ALA A 436 -16.88 6.97 15.62
N VAL A 437 -17.92 6.73 16.41
CA VAL A 437 -18.23 5.42 17.02
C VAL A 437 -18.42 4.35 15.93
N TYR A 438 -19.22 4.63 14.90
CA TYR A 438 -19.47 3.65 13.84
C TYR A 438 -18.22 3.39 13.01
N VAL A 439 -17.53 4.42 12.52
CA VAL A 439 -16.35 4.23 11.66
C VAL A 439 -15.23 3.52 12.40
N PHE A 440 -14.83 4.04 13.56
CA PHE A 440 -13.70 3.43 14.29
C PHE A 440 -14.08 2.17 15.04
N GLY A 441 -15.35 2.01 15.44
CA GLY A 441 -15.89 0.77 16.01
C GLY A 441 -15.87 -0.36 14.99
N PHE A 442 -16.32 -0.14 13.76
CA PHE A 442 -16.22 -1.10 12.67
C PHE A 442 -14.74 -1.39 12.31
N ALA A 443 -13.91 -0.36 12.22
CA ALA A 443 -12.49 -0.54 11.97
C ALA A 443 -11.83 -1.39 13.08
N CYS A 444 -12.17 -1.17 14.34
CA CYS A 444 -11.71 -1.98 15.47
C CYS A 444 -12.19 -3.43 15.37
N ALA A 445 -13.46 -3.67 15.03
CA ALA A 445 -14.00 -5.01 14.85
C ALA A 445 -13.28 -5.78 13.71
N ILE A 446 -13.01 -5.12 12.59
CA ILE A 446 -12.23 -5.70 11.48
C ILE A 446 -10.78 -5.96 11.90
N ALA A 447 -10.15 -5.04 12.64
CA ALA A 447 -8.81 -5.25 13.18
C ALA A 447 -8.76 -6.39 14.21
N ALA A 448 -9.85 -6.64 14.94
CA ALA A 448 -9.95 -7.81 15.83
C ALA A 448 -9.88 -9.14 15.06
N ILE A 449 -10.40 -9.21 13.82
CA ILE A 449 -10.21 -10.38 12.94
C ILE A 449 -8.71 -10.59 12.67
N SER A 450 -7.97 -9.52 12.42
CA SER A 450 -6.50 -9.57 12.27
C SER A 450 -5.83 -10.12 13.54
N SER A 451 -6.29 -9.69 14.72
CA SER A 451 -5.78 -10.18 16.00
C SER A 451 -6.05 -11.68 16.20
N ILE A 452 -7.27 -12.12 15.92
CA ILE A 452 -7.65 -13.55 15.98
C ILE A 452 -6.80 -14.37 15.02
N ALA A 453 -6.68 -13.96 13.75
CA ALA A 453 -5.86 -14.63 12.77
C ALA A 453 -4.38 -14.69 13.19
N SER A 454 -3.88 -13.63 13.83
CA SER A 454 -2.51 -13.59 14.35
C SER A 454 -2.31 -14.50 15.56
N THR A 455 -3.26 -14.55 16.49
CA THR A 455 -3.19 -15.46 17.67
C THR A 455 -3.30 -16.93 17.27
N LEU A 456 -4.12 -17.27 16.27
CA LEU A 456 -4.23 -18.63 15.74
C LEU A 456 -2.92 -19.16 15.13
N ARG A 457 -1.98 -18.29 14.79
CA ARG A 457 -0.62 -18.65 14.34
C ARG A 457 0.31 -19.04 15.51
N LEU A 458 0.01 -18.59 16.73
CA LEU A 458 0.80 -18.93 17.92
C LEU A 458 0.54 -20.37 18.40
N HIS A 459 -0.64 -20.89 18.13
CA HIS A 459 -1.01 -22.27 18.47
C HIS A 459 -0.58 -23.20 17.32
N ARG A 460 0.63 -23.73 17.42
CA ARG A 460 1.18 -24.77 16.54
C ARG A 460 0.74 -26.15 16.95
#